data_cdea0536f79d5392bd23c6f4789b4369
#
_entry.id   cdea0536f79d5392bd23c6f4789b4369
#
_cell.length_a   1.000
_cell.length_b   1.000
_cell.length_c   1.000
_cell.angle_alpha   90.00
_cell.angle_beta   90.00
_cell.angle_gamma   90.00
#
_symmetry.space_group_name_H-M   'P 1'
#
loop_
_entity.id
_entity.type
_entity.pdbx_description
1 polymer ?
#
loop_
_entity_poly.entity_id
_entity_poly.type
_entity_poly.pdbx_seq_one_letter_code
_entity_poly.pdbx_strand_id
1 'polypeptide(L)'
;HSISSEEYKYTKRVGHELGLRSLDVCTGCGPGVMKGPMKGATISHAKQRIVGGRYLGLTEPGIIAAEAPNPIVNELVILPDIEKRLEAFVRVGHGVIIFPGGAGTAEEFLYLLGILMHPDNQDLPFPVILTGPRSAEAYLQQLHEFVGATLGHAAQRHYRIVIDDPAEVAKQMAQGLKEVKQFRRERNDAFHFNWMLKIDESFQRPFEPTHENMASLQLSRSLPPHELAANLRRAFSGIVAGNVKDNGIRMIEQYGPYEIHGDPAVMLPLDRLLQAFVKQHRMKLPGGAAYVPCYRVVQTEAA
;
A
#
# COMPACT_ATOMS: atom_id res chain seq x y z
N HIS A 1 -0.04 -2.23 13.09
CA HIS A 1 0.78 -3.33 13.61
C HIS A 1 2.08 -2.81 14.20
N SER A 2 2.70 -3.56 15.10
CA SER A 2 4.03 -3.20 15.63
C SER A 2 5.10 -3.74 14.69
N ILE A 3 6.05 -2.88 14.30
CA ILE A 3 7.23 -3.30 13.55
C ILE A 3 8.37 -3.69 14.49
N SER A 4 9.28 -4.55 14.03
CA SER A 4 10.47 -4.90 14.78
C SER A 4 11.48 -3.74 14.80
N SER A 5 12.39 -3.76 15.79
CA SER A 5 13.49 -2.80 15.84
C SER A 5 14.39 -2.88 14.60
N GLU A 6 14.54 -4.08 14.02
CA GLU A 6 15.31 -4.31 12.80
C GLU A 6 14.62 -3.65 11.58
N GLU A 7 13.32 -3.87 11.40
CA GLU A 7 12.55 -3.22 10.34
C GLU A 7 12.62 -1.70 10.46
N TYR A 8 12.45 -1.14 11.66
CA TYR A 8 12.60 0.31 11.86
C TYR A 8 14.00 0.83 11.46
N LYS A 9 15.05 0.14 11.92
CA LYS A 9 16.44 0.51 11.56
C LYS A 9 16.67 0.43 10.06
N TYR A 10 16.09 -0.58 9.40
CA TYR A 10 16.18 -0.73 7.95
C TYR A 10 15.53 0.43 7.22
N THR A 11 14.29 0.78 7.56
CA THR A 11 13.58 1.91 6.94
C THR A 11 14.33 3.23 7.11
N LYS A 12 14.96 3.43 8.28
CA LYS A 12 15.81 4.59 8.55
C LYS A 12 17.05 4.61 7.65
N ARG A 13 17.69 3.45 7.42
CA ARG A 13 18.84 3.35 6.49
C ARG A 13 18.41 3.68 5.05
N VAL A 14 17.27 3.17 4.59
CA VAL A 14 16.71 3.53 3.27
C VAL A 14 16.50 5.04 3.17
N GLY A 15 15.85 5.65 4.16
CA GLY A 15 15.65 7.10 4.19
C GLY A 15 16.98 7.89 4.18
N HIS A 16 18.00 7.41 4.88
CA HIS A 16 19.34 8.02 4.86
C HIS A 16 19.94 7.99 3.45
N GLU A 17 19.85 6.86 2.75
CA GLU A 17 20.34 6.72 1.37
C GLU A 17 19.56 7.59 0.37
N LEU A 18 18.24 7.73 0.56
CA LEU A 18 17.42 8.66 -0.23
C LEU A 18 17.85 10.10 -0.01
N GLY A 19 18.06 10.51 1.24
CA GLY A 19 18.50 11.84 1.60
C GLY A 19 19.91 12.16 1.09
N LEU A 20 20.84 11.18 1.03
CA LEU A 20 22.14 11.34 0.39
C LEU A 20 22.02 11.70 -1.11
N ARG A 21 20.91 11.36 -1.73
CA ARG A 21 20.58 11.70 -3.13
C ARG A 21 19.64 12.90 -3.25
N SER A 22 19.50 13.67 -2.18
CA SER A 22 18.68 14.87 -2.08
C SER A 22 17.20 14.61 -2.38
N LEU A 23 16.72 13.41 -2.07
CA LEU A 23 15.29 13.06 -2.26
C LEU A 23 14.48 13.42 -1.02
N ASP A 24 13.35 14.03 -1.25
CA ASP A 24 12.33 14.30 -0.24
C ASP A 24 11.54 13.04 0.10
N VAL A 25 10.87 13.03 1.25
CA VAL A 25 10.12 11.86 1.72
C VAL A 25 8.69 12.24 2.04
N CYS A 26 7.73 11.51 1.43
CA CYS A 26 6.32 11.58 1.72
C CYS A 26 5.85 10.29 2.40
N THR A 27 5.12 10.38 3.51
CA THR A 27 4.54 9.22 4.20
C THR A 27 3.16 9.52 4.78
N GLY A 28 2.49 8.49 5.32
CA GLY A 28 1.27 8.64 6.11
C GLY A 28 1.46 9.25 7.50
N CYS A 29 2.63 9.80 7.79
CA CYS A 29 3.04 10.54 8.98
C CYS A 29 2.93 9.83 10.35
N GLY A 30 2.58 8.56 10.39
CA GLY A 30 2.56 7.79 11.64
C GLY A 30 3.96 7.46 12.18
N PRO A 31 4.04 6.78 13.32
CA PRO A 31 5.29 6.27 13.89
C PRO A 31 5.85 5.08 13.09
N GLY A 32 6.93 4.52 13.58
CA GLY A 32 7.50 3.27 13.05
C GLY A 32 7.98 3.40 11.61
N VAL A 33 7.43 2.59 10.71
CA VAL A 33 7.81 2.49 9.29
C VAL A 33 7.68 3.83 8.56
N MET A 34 6.71 4.64 8.93
CA MET A 34 6.50 5.96 8.30
C MET A 34 7.48 7.00 8.81
N LYS A 35 7.89 6.93 10.08
CA LYS A 35 8.86 7.84 10.70
C LYS A 35 10.31 7.51 10.29
N GLY A 36 10.63 6.23 10.14
CA GLY A 36 12.01 5.79 9.87
C GLY A 36 12.64 6.46 8.67
N PRO A 37 12.03 6.44 7.47
CA PRO A 37 12.57 7.07 6.27
C PRO A 37 12.74 8.58 6.42
N MET A 38 11.78 9.27 7.00
CA MET A 38 11.89 10.72 7.28
C MET A 38 13.08 11.03 8.19
N LYS A 39 13.24 10.25 9.27
CA LYS A 39 14.37 10.43 10.19
C LYS A 39 15.72 10.17 9.50
N GLY A 40 15.79 9.16 8.64
CA GLY A 40 17.00 8.88 7.86
C GLY A 40 17.35 10.03 6.91
N ALA A 41 16.38 10.49 6.13
CA ALA A 41 16.54 11.60 5.18
C ALA A 41 16.93 12.92 5.89
N THR A 42 16.30 13.24 7.02
CA THR A 42 16.64 14.44 7.82
C THR A 42 18.11 14.45 8.21
N ILE A 43 18.65 13.31 8.66
CA ILE A 43 20.05 13.19 9.05
C ILE A 43 20.99 13.42 7.85
N SER A 44 20.66 12.86 6.69
CA SER A 44 21.47 13.01 5.48
C SER A 44 21.41 14.42 4.91
N HIS A 45 20.22 15.04 4.89
CA HIS A 45 20.06 16.42 4.47
C HIS A 45 20.88 17.36 5.36
N ALA A 46 20.82 17.19 6.69
CA ALA A 46 21.62 17.98 7.61
C ALA A 46 23.13 17.81 7.37
N LYS A 47 23.62 16.59 7.17
CA LYS A 47 25.03 16.30 6.88
C LYS A 47 25.50 16.97 5.58
N GLN A 48 24.64 17.08 4.59
CA GLN A 48 24.94 17.70 3.30
C GLN A 48 24.63 19.21 3.27
N ARG A 49 24.16 19.78 4.38
CA ARG A 49 23.73 21.19 4.47
C ARG A 49 22.64 21.53 3.47
N ILE A 50 21.75 20.55 3.17
CA ILE A 50 20.56 20.78 2.37
C ILE A 50 19.56 21.52 3.24
N VAL A 51 19.20 22.74 2.84
CA VAL A 51 18.17 23.57 3.45
C VAL A 51 16.89 23.39 2.64
N GLY A 52 15.75 23.20 3.30
CA GLY A 52 14.44 23.07 2.64
C GLY A 52 14.08 21.64 2.23
N GLY A 53 14.70 20.61 2.82
CA GLY A 53 14.24 19.23 2.68
C GLY A 53 12.78 19.08 3.12
N ARG A 54 11.98 18.39 2.32
CA ARG A 54 10.53 18.22 2.54
C ARG A 54 10.25 16.85 3.15
N TYR A 55 9.46 16.86 4.21
CA TYR A 55 8.98 15.68 4.91
C TYR A 55 7.47 15.77 4.97
N LEU A 56 6.83 15.38 3.87
CA LEU A 56 5.39 15.54 3.66
C LEU A 56 4.61 14.42 4.36
N GLY A 57 3.69 14.80 5.22
CA GLY A 57 2.73 13.89 5.82
C GLY A 57 1.38 13.99 5.14
N LEU A 58 0.85 12.85 4.65
CA LEU A 58 -0.51 12.75 4.13
C LEU A 58 -1.35 11.92 5.10
N THR A 59 -2.35 12.53 5.70
CA THR A 59 -3.20 11.88 6.71
C THR A 59 -4.68 12.11 6.41
N GLU A 60 -5.54 11.54 7.25
CA GLU A 60 -6.98 11.74 7.20
C GLU A 60 -7.54 11.82 8.64
N PRO A 61 -8.77 12.34 8.84
CA PRO A 61 -9.29 12.61 10.18
C PRO A 61 -9.31 11.40 11.12
N GLY A 62 -9.63 10.22 10.62
CA GLY A 62 -9.65 8.99 11.42
C GLY A 62 -8.28 8.59 11.96
N ILE A 63 -7.24 8.76 11.13
CA ILE A 63 -5.86 8.45 11.52
C ILE A 63 -5.34 9.48 12.53
N ILE A 64 -5.51 10.78 12.24
CA ILE A 64 -4.95 11.84 13.09
C ILE A 64 -5.64 11.90 14.46
N ALA A 65 -6.91 11.51 14.56
CA ALA A 65 -7.62 11.39 15.82
C ALA A 65 -7.09 10.27 16.70
N ALA A 66 -6.60 9.18 16.09
CA ALA A 66 -6.04 8.04 16.80
C ALA A 66 -4.56 8.23 17.17
N GLU A 67 -3.79 8.96 16.36
CA GLU A 67 -2.35 9.08 16.52
C GLU A 67 -1.82 10.38 15.93
N ALA A 68 -1.08 11.14 16.77
CA ALA A 68 -0.46 12.39 16.33
C ALA A 68 0.60 12.14 15.24
N PRO A 69 0.75 13.06 14.26
CA PRO A 69 1.83 13.00 13.29
C PRO A 69 3.20 12.96 13.95
N ASN A 70 4.14 12.23 13.37
CA ASN A 70 5.49 12.20 13.90
C ASN A 70 6.15 13.60 13.77
N PRO A 71 7.02 13.99 14.71
CA PRO A 71 7.53 15.37 14.83
C PRO A 71 8.53 15.77 13.72
N ILE A 72 8.85 14.89 12.78
CA ILE A 72 9.75 15.19 11.65
C ILE A 72 8.97 15.83 10.49
N VAL A 73 7.67 15.55 10.41
CA VAL A 73 6.78 16.13 9.38
C VAL A 73 6.86 17.66 9.44
N ASN A 74 7.26 18.29 8.34
CA ASN A 74 7.30 19.75 8.21
C ASN A 74 6.24 20.30 7.24
N GLU A 75 5.57 19.42 6.50
CA GLU A 75 4.41 19.74 5.70
C GLU A 75 3.34 18.68 5.95
N LEU A 76 2.15 19.09 6.40
CA LEU A 76 1.04 18.18 6.71
C LEU A 76 -0.18 18.52 5.87
N VAL A 77 -0.72 17.50 5.20
CA VAL A 77 -1.98 17.61 4.45
C VAL A 77 -2.98 16.61 5.02
N ILE A 78 -4.14 17.11 5.40
CA ILE A 78 -5.27 16.31 5.91
C ILE A 78 -6.29 16.17 4.79
N LEU A 79 -6.54 14.95 4.35
CA LEU A 79 -7.44 14.58 3.26
C LEU A 79 -8.76 14.05 3.85
N PRO A 80 -9.89 14.17 3.14
CA PRO A 80 -11.21 13.89 3.73
C PRO A 80 -11.41 12.41 4.08
N ASP A 81 -10.81 11.51 3.34
CA ASP A 81 -10.98 10.06 3.48
C ASP A 81 -9.73 9.28 3.00
N ILE A 82 -9.76 7.96 3.18
CA ILE A 82 -8.64 7.07 2.82
C ILE A 82 -8.40 7.05 1.30
N GLU A 83 -9.44 7.10 0.48
CA GLU A 83 -9.33 7.07 -0.97
C GLU A 83 -8.62 8.32 -1.48
N LYS A 84 -8.98 9.49 -0.98
CA LYS A 84 -8.32 10.76 -1.33
C LYS A 84 -6.88 10.81 -0.81
N ARG A 85 -6.61 10.19 0.33
CA ARG A 85 -5.25 10.04 0.86
C ARG A 85 -4.41 9.14 -0.03
N LEU A 86 -4.93 7.99 -0.48
CA LEU A 86 -4.23 7.10 -1.40
C LEU A 86 -4.02 7.75 -2.77
N GLU A 87 -5.02 8.48 -3.29
CA GLU A 87 -4.88 9.27 -4.51
C GLU A 87 -3.76 10.30 -4.37
N ALA A 88 -3.69 11.02 -3.25
CA ALA A 88 -2.67 12.02 -3.02
C ALA A 88 -1.25 11.42 -3.08
N PHE A 89 -1.01 10.22 -2.55
CA PHE A 89 0.29 9.56 -2.63
C PHE A 89 0.77 9.37 -4.08
N VAL A 90 -0.10 8.94 -4.97
CA VAL A 90 0.26 8.71 -6.39
C VAL A 90 0.26 9.99 -7.22
N ARG A 91 -0.45 11.04 -6.77
CA ARG A 91 -0.43 12.35 -7.43
C ARG A 91 0.81 13.16 -7.12
N VAL A 92 1.28 13.18 -5.86
CA VAL A 92 2.44 13.97 -5.44
C VAL A 92 3.74 13.16 -5.45
N GLY A 93 3.66 11.84 -5.29
CA GLY A 93 4.82 10.95 -5.34
C GLY A 93 5.33 10.76 -6.76
N HIS A 94 6.66 10.69 -6.89
CA HIS A 94 7.32 10.35 -8.15
C HIS A 94 7.66 8.85 -8.24
N GLY A 95 7.49 8.14 -7.16
CA GLY A 95 7.65 6.70 -7.00
C GLY A 95 7.31 6.28 -5.58
N VAL A 96 7.16 4.98 -5.35
CA VAL A 96 6.72 4.43 -4.08
C VAL A 96 7.69 3.36 -3.60
N ILE A 97 8.04 3.42 -2.32
CA ILE A 97 8.76 2.35 -1.62
C ILE A 97 7.80 1.72 -0.60
N ILE A 98 7.65 0.41 -0.69
CA ILE A 98 6.77 -0.37 0.18
C ILE A 98 7.63 -1.20 1.11
N PHE A 99 7.46 -0.98 2.41
CA PHE A 99 8.09 -1.76 3.47
C PHE A 99 7.16 -2.85 4.00
N PRO A 100 7.69 -3.87 4.69
CA PRO A 100 6.87 -4.88 5.31
C PRO A 100 5.82 -4.28 6.25
N GLY A 101 4.58 -4.68 6.05
CA GLY A 101 3.43 -4.15 6.78
C GLY A 101 2.38 -5.21 7.08
N GLY A 102 1.17 -4.81 7.29
CA GLY A 102 0.02 -5.68 7.52
C GLY A 102 -0.97 -5.65 6.36
N ALA A 103 -2.21 -6.01 6.67
CA ALA A 103 -3.31 -6.01 5.70
C ALA A 103 -3.54 -4.64 5.05
N GLY A 104 -3.39 -3.54 5.81
CA GLY A 104 -3.47 -2.18 5.25
C GLY A 104 -2.41 -1.90 4.19
N THR A 105 -1.17 -2.39 4.38
CA THR A 105 -0.11 -2.25 3.36
C THR A 105 -0.42 -3.06 2.11
N ALA A 106 -1.00 -4.25 2.24
CA ALA A 106 -1.47 -5.03 1.08
C ALA A 106 -2.62 -4.31 0.35
N GLU A 107 -3.55 -3.70 1.09
CA GLU A 107 -4.62 -2.87 0.54
C GLU A 107 -4.07 -1.68 -0.26
N GLU A 108 -3.12 -0.93 0.30
CA GLU A 108 -2.46 0.20 -0.37
C GLU A 108 -1.68 -0.26 -1.61
N PHE A 109 -1.04 -1.43 -1.54
CA PHE A 109 -0.32 -2.00 -2.69
C PHE A 109 -1.25 -2.45 -3.81
N LEU A 110 -2.38 -3.07 -3.49
CA LEU A 110 -3.40 -3.42 -4.48
C LEU A 110 -4.02 -2.18 -5.14
N TYR A 111 -4.23 -1.12 -4.37
CA TYR A 111 -4.65 0.18 -4.91
C TYR A 111 -3.66 0.69 -5.95
N LEU A 112 -2.38 0.71 -5.62
CA LEU A 112 -1.32 1.14 -6.52
C LEU A 112 -1.24 0.28 -7.78
N LEU A 113 -1.25 -1.06 -7.64
CA LEU A 113 -1.22 -1.97 -8.78
C LEU A 113 -2.42 -1.79 -9.70
N GLY A 114 -3.63 -1.63 -9.14
CA GLY A 114 -4.83 -1.37 -9.94
C GLY A 114 -4.70 -0.11 -10.81
N ILE A 115 -4.10 0.95 -10.27
CA ILE A 115 -3.83 2.17 -11.04
C ILE A 115 -2.76 1.93 -12.11
N LEU A 116 -1.64 1.30 -11.75
CA LEU A 116 -0.53 1.10 -12.70
C LEU A 116 -0.86 0.14 -13.83
N MET A 117 -1.74 -0.83 -13.59
CA MET A 117 -2.22 -1.76 -14.62
C MET A 117 -3.34 -1.20 -15.49
N HIS A 118 -3.87 -0.01 -15.19
CA HIS A 118 -4.88 0.61 -16.04
C HIS A 118 -4.32 0.83 -17.45
N PRO A 119 -5.06 0.49 -18.53
CA PRO A 119 -4.57 0.63 -19.90
C PRO A 119 -4.01 2.01 -20.24
N ASP A 120 -4.64 3.08 -19.77
CA ASP A 120 -4.21 4.45 -20.04
C ASP A 120 -2.93 4.86 -19.29
N ASN A 121 -2.46 4.05 -18.35
CA ASN A 121 -1.26 4.32 -17.54
C ASN A 121 -0.04 3.50 -17.97
N GLN A 122 -0.16 2.62 -18.95
CA GLN A 122 0.89 1.66 -19.31
C GLN A 122 2.24 2.30 -19.65
N ASP A 123 2.22 3.47 -20.26
CA ASP A 123 3.43 4.19 -20.68
C ASP A 123 3.97 5.15 -19.60
N LEU A 124 3.26 5.32 -18.49
CA LEU A 124 3.65 6.24 -17.44
C LEU A 124 4.76 5.62 -16.57
N PRO A 125 5.96 6.20 -16.51
CA PRO A 125 6.99 5.73 -15.60
C PRO A 125 6.59 6.04 -14.16
N PHE A 126 6.54 5.01 -13.33
CA PHE A 126 6.26 5.12 -11.91
C PHE A 126 7.04 4.04 -11.15
N PRO A 127 8.24 4.34 -10.64
CA PRO A 127 9.07 3.36 -9.97
C PRO A 127 8.42 2.90 -8.66
N VAL A 128 8.31 1.58 -8.49
CA VAL A 128 7.83 0.93 -7.26
C VAL A 128 8.84 -0.10 -6.80
N ILE A 129 9.23 -0.01 -5.53
CA ILE A 129 10.19 -0.93 -4.92
C ILE A 129 9.59 -1.49 -3.62
N LEU A 130 9.51 -2.81 -3.53
CA LEU A 130 9.24 -3.53 -2.30
C LEU A 130 10.57 -3.85 -1.64
N THR A 131 10.73 -3.51 -0.36
CA THR A 131 12.01 -3.70 0.32
C THR A 131 11.85 -3.93 1.82
N GLY A 132 12.80 -4.65 2.40
CA GLY A 132 12.87 -4.92 3.83
C GLY A 132 14.20 -5.53 4.23
N PRO A 133 14.46 -5.70 5.52
CA PRO A 133 15.62 -6.45 5.99
C PRO A 133 15.49 -7.93 5.59
N ARG A 134 16.59 -8.67 5.69
CA ARG A 134 16.62 -10.11 5.35
C ARG A 134 15.53 -10.91 6.08
N SER A 135 15.23 -10.57 7.32
CA SER A 135 14.16 -11.20 8.10
C SER A 135 12.74 -11.03 7.53
N ALA A 136 12.54 -10.06 6.67
CA ALA A 136 11.25 -9.79 6.03
C ALA A 136 11.13 -10.38 4.61
N GLU A 137 12.14 -11.09 4.12
CA GLU A 137 12.16 -11.67 2.78
C GLU A 137 10.95 -12.58 2.53
N ALA A 138 10.64 -13.47 3.48
CA ALA A 138 9.49 -14.38 3.37
C ALA A 138 8.15 -13.63 3.23
N TYR A 139 7.97 -12.51 3.95
CA TYR A 139 6.78 -11.66 3.80
C TYR A 139 6.67 -11.07 2.39
N LEU A 140 7.76 -10.52 1.88
CA LEU A 140 7.77 -9.92 0.55
C LEU A 140 7.56 -10.95 -0.55
N GLN A 141 8.11 -12.15 -0.38
CA GLN A 141 7.89 -13.27 -1.28
C GLN A 141 6.43 -13.74 -1.29
N GLN A 142 5.79 -13.87 -0.11
CA GLN A 142 4.37 -14.22 -0.02
C GLN A 142 3.47 -13.19 -0.71
N LEU A 143 3.77 -11.90 -0.55
CA LEU A 143 3.04 -10.84 -1.24
C LEU A 143 3.24 -10.91 -2.76
N HIS A 144 4.46 -11.19 -3.22
CA HIS A 144 4.79 -11.39 -4.63
C HIS A 144 4.06 -12.59 -5.24
N GLU A 145 4.04 -13.72 -4.54
CA GLU A 145 3.31 -14.92 -4.96
C GLU A 145 1.81 -14.69 -5.02
N PHE A 146 1.25 -13.98 -4.03
CA PHE A 146 -0.15 -13.58 -4.03
C PHE A 146 -0.51 -12.75 -5.27
N VAL A 147 0.29 -11.74 -5.60
CA VAL A 147 0.09 -10.92 -6.80
C VAL A 147 0.14 -11.77 -8.07
N GLY A 148 1.13 -12.66 -8.19
CA GLY A 148 1.24 -13.55 -9.35
C GLY A 148 0.07 -14.52 -9.49
N ALA A 149 -0.41 -15.08 -8.37
CA ALA A 149 -1.52 -16.02 -8.35
C ALA A 149 -2.87 -15.37 -8.68
N THR A 150 -3.09 -14.12 -8.24
CA THR A 150 -4.37 -13.41 -8.40
C THR A 150 -4.41 -12.53 -9.65
N LEU A 151 -3.43 -11.65 -9.80
CA LEU A 151 -3.38 -10.64 -10.86
C LEU A 151 -2.51 -11.03 -12.06
N GLY A 152 -1.76 -12.13 -11.94
CA GLY A 152 -0.90 -12.64 -12.99
C GLY A 152 0.50 -12.03 -13.02
N HIS A 153 1.39 -12.65 -13.80
CA HIS A 153 2.80 -12.24 -13.90
C HIS A 153 2.99 -10.85 -14.54
N ALA A 154 2.03 -10.37 -15.32
CA ALA A 154 2.07 -9.01 -15.86
C ALA A 154 2.05 -7.96 -14.74
N ALA A 155 1.28 -8.19 -13.67
CA ALA A 155 1.24 -7.32 -12.51
C ALA A 155 2.58 -7.24 -11.77
N GLN A 156 3.33 -8.35 -11.72
CA GLN A 156 4.63 -8.42 -11.06
C GLN A 156 5.72 -7.56 -11.75
N ARG A 157 5.50 -7.14 -12.99
CA ARG A 157 6.44 -6.26 -13.72
C ARG A 157 6.37 -4.79 -13.31
N HIS A 158 5.33 -4.40 -12.59
CA HIS A 158 5.15 -3.02 -12.13
C HIS A 158 5.99 -2.65 -10.90
N TYR A 159 6.70 -3.60 -10.31
CA TYR A 159 7.55 -3.36 -9.14
C TYR A 159 8.80 -4.22 -9.15
N ARG A 160 9.75 -3.83 -8.32
CA ARG A 160 10.98 -4.60 -8.03
C ARG A 160 11.04 -4.95 -6.57
N ILE A 161 11.72 -6.04 -6.24
CA ILE A 161 11.99 -6.46 -4.86
C ILE A 161 13.50 -6.33 -4.62
N VAL A 162 13.87 -5.58 -3.58
CA VAL A 162 15.25 -5.40 -3.15
C VAL A 162 15.33 -5.76 -1.67
N ILE A 163 16.09 -6.79 -1.34
CA ILE A 163 16.22 -7.29 0.03
C ILE A 163 17.53 -6.83 0.64
N ASP A 164 17.44 -6.21 1.82
CA ASP A 164 18.55 -5.80 2.68
C ASP A 164 19.64 -4.94 2.01
N ASP A 165 19.27 -4.16 0.99
CA ASP A 165 20.17 -3.24 0.30
C ASP A 165 19.57 -1.82 0.18
N PRO A 166 19.66 -1.00 1.23
CA PRO A 166 19.17 0.38 1.21
C PRO A 166 19.80 1.27 0.14
N ALA A 167 21.06 1.03 -0.19
CA ALA A 167 21.80 1.81 -1.19
C ALA A 167 21.26 1.53 -2.60
N GLU A 168 21.00 0.26 -2.94
CA GLU A 168 20.42 -0.12 -4.22
C GLU A 168 18.98 0.38 -4.34
N VAL A 169 18.17 0.32 -3.28
CA VAL A 169 16.83 0.92 -3.25
C VAL A 169 16.88 2.39 -3.65
N ALA A 170 17.72 3.16 -2.99
CA ALA A 170 17.82 4.60 -3.25
C ALA A 170 18.40 4.91 -4.63
N LYS A 171 19.33 4.10 -5.12
CA LYS A 171 19.89 4.22 -6.48
C LYS A 171 18.83 3.98 -7.54
N GLN A 172 18.06 2.90 -7.42
CA GLN A 172 16.97 2.59 -8.35
C GLN A 172 15.87 3.66 -8.32
N MET A 173 15.51 4.14 -7.13
CA MET A 173 14.54 5.21 -6.98
C MET A 173 15.02 6.51 -7.63
N ALA A 174 16.26 6.91 -7.40
CA ALA A 174 16.84 8.11 -8.02
C ALA A 174 16.90 8.00 -9.56
N GLN A 175 17.18 6.82 -10.08
CA GLN A 175 17.14 6.56 -11.53
C GLN A 175 15.71 6.68 -12.07
N GLY A 176 14.74 6.04 -11.42
CA GLY A 176 13.32 6.14 -11.81
C GLY A 176 12.79 7.57 -11.78
N LEU A 177 13.22 8.39 -10.81
CA LEU A 177 12.88 9.81 -10.78
C LEU A 177 13.39 10.59 -12.00
N LYS A 178 14.58 10.28 -12.49
CA LYS A 178 15.11 10.90 -13.72
C LYS A 178 14.22 10.55 -14.92
N GLU A 179 13.80 9.31 -15.02
CA GLU A 179 12.89 8.83 -16.08
C GLU A 179 11.53 9.53 -16.00
N VAL A 180 10.93 9.63 -14.81
CA VAL A 180 9.69 10.39 -14.58
C VAL A 180 9.86 11.85 -14.98
N LYS A 181 10.95 12.50 -14.57
CA LYS A 181 11.23 13.89 -14.89
C LYS A 181 11.37 14.13 -16.38
N GLN A 182 12.11 13.26 -17.07
CA GLN A 182 12.27 13.32 -18.51
C GLN A 182 10.94 13.13 -19.24
N PHE A 183 10.18 12.10 -18.88
CA PHE A 183 8.88 11.79 -19.46
C PHE A 183 7.89 12.96 -19.34
N ARG A 184 7.76 13.54 -18.14
CA ARG A 184 6.87 14.69 -17.92
C ARG A 184 7.32 15.93 -18.69
N ARG A 185 8.63 16.20 -18.75
CA ARG A 185 9.19 17.30 -19.54
C ARG A 185 8.86 17.17 -21.02
N GLU A 186 9.04 15.97 -21.59
CA GLU A 186 8.75 15.71 -23.01
C GLU A 186 7.26 15.91 -23.38
N ARG A 187 6.37 15.81 -22.39
CA ARG A 187 4.93 15.98 -22.54
C ARG A 187 4.40 17.32 -22.01
N ASN A 188 5.29 18.22 -21.63
CA ASN A 188 4.93 19.51 -21.00
C ASN A 188 4.01 19.35 -19.77
N ASP A 189 4.20 18.27 -19.01
CA ASP A 189 3.43 17.99 -17.79
C ASP A 189 4.13 18.55 -16.54
N ALA A 190 3.34 18.77 -15.50
CA ALA A 190 3.83 19.26 -14.22
C ALA A 190 4.70 18.23 -13.51
N PHE A 191 5.88 18.64 -13.01
CA PHE A 191 6.77 17.71 -12.32
C PHE A 191 6.26 17.33 -10.93
N HIS A 192 5.71 18.27 -10.18
CA HIS A 192 5.33 18.05 -8.78
C HIS A 192 3.92 17.47 -8.57
N PHE A 193 3.18 17.25 -9.64
CA PHE A 193 1.85 16.63 -9.56
C PHE A 193 1.60 15.78 -10.81
N ASN A 194 1.17 14.55 -10.62
CA ASN A 194 0.95 13.58 -11.70
C ASN A 194 -0.46 13.75 -12.31
N TRP A 195 -0.63 14.75 -13.17
CA TRP A 195 -1.91 15.04 -13.83
C TRP A 195 -2.33 13.98 -14.83
N MET A 196 -1.38 13.37 -15.53
CA MET A 196 -1.66 12.40 -16.59
C MET A 196 -2.14 11.04 -16.06
N LEU A 197 -1.88 10.76 -14.78
CA LEU A 197 -2.26 9.48 -14.19
C LEU A 197 -3.78 9.30 -14.18
N LYS A 198 -4.28 8.30 -14.89
CA LYS A 198 -5.68 7.90 -14.88
C LYS A 198 -5.98 7.14 -13.59
N ILE A 199 -6.98 7.60 -12.86
CA ILE A 199 -7.49 6.91 -11.67
C ILE A 199 -8.98 6.71 -11.87
N ASP A 200 -9.43 5.47 -11.90
CA ASP A 200 -10.84 5.14 -12.06
C ASP A 200 -11.66 5.65 -10.88
N GLU A 201 -12.92 5.98 -11.15
CA GLU A 201 -13.86 6.46 -10.14
C GLU A 201 -14.00 5.45 -8.98
N SER A 202 -13.88 4.16 -9.27
CA SER A 202 -13.89 3.08 -8.28
C SER A 202 -12.80 3.19 -7.21
N PHE A 203 -11.68 3.86 -7.51
CA PHE A 203 -10.61 4.14 -6.55
C PHE A 203 -10.75 5.50 -5.85
N GLN A 204 -11.65 6.36 -6.32
CA GLN A 204 -11.84 7.71 -5.79
C GLN A 204 -13.01 7.83 -4.84
N ARG A 205 -13.92 6.85 -4.83
CA ARG A 205 -15.08 6.82 -3.95
C ARG A 205 -14.83 5.93 -2.74
N PRO A 206 -15.16 6.40 -1.53
CA PRO A 206 -15.10 5.57 -0.33
C PRO A 206 -15.88 4.27 -0.50
N PHE A 207 -15.29 3.17 -0.04
CA PHE A 207 -15.94 1.86 0.01
C PHE A 207 -16.40 1.58 1.44
N GLU A 208 -17.70 1.48 1.62
CA GLU A 208 -18.28 1.07 2.89
C GLU A 208 -18.47 -0.45 2.91
N PRO A 209 -17.84 -1.19 3.85
CA PRO A 209 -17.91 -2.65 3.89
C PRO A 209 -19.20 -3.13 4.57
N THR A 210 -20.33 -2.96 3.88
CA THR A 210 -21.60 -3.57 4.26
C THR A 210 -21.71 -4.99 3.70
N HIS A 211 -22.62 -5.82 4.22
CA HIS A 211 -22.86 -7.17 3.68
C HIS A 211 -23.25 -7.12 2.21
N GLU A 212 -24.09 -6.16 1.81
CA GLU A 212 -24.50 -5.96 0.42
C GLU A 212 -23.32 -5.59 -0.47
N ASN A 213 -22.51 -4.61 -0.05
CA ASN A 213 -21.34 -4.17 -0.82
C ASN A 213 -20.28 -5.27 -0.94
N MET A 214 -20.06 -6.06 0.14
CA MET A 214 -19.14 -7.19 0.10
C MET A 214 -19.64 -8.30 -0.82
N ALA A 215 -20.94 -8.60 -0.82
CA ALA A 215 -21.55 -9.59 -1.71
C ALA A 215 -21.55 -9.14 -3.19
N SER A 216 -21.50 -7.84 -3.46
CA SER A 216 -21.45 -7.31 -4.83
C SER A 216 -20.06 -7.41 -5.48
N LEU A 217 -19.00 -7.68 -4.67
CA LEU A 217 -17.63 -7.80 -5.19
C LEU A 217 -17.49 -9.03 -6.09
N GLN A 218 -16.77 -8.84 -7.20
CA GLN A 218 -16.46 -9.92 -8.13
C GLN A 218 -14.96 -10.22 -8.04
N LEU A 219 -14.61 -11.35 -7.44
CA LEU A 219 -13.22 -11.79 -7.28
C LEU A 219 -12.92 -12.93 -8.25
N SER A 220 -12.92 -12.60 -9.54
CA SER A 220 -12.69 -13.54 -10.63
C SER A 220 -11.52 -13.13 -11.51
N ARG A 221 -10.70 -14.11 -11.90
CA ARG A 221 -9.62 -13.93 -12.88
C ARG A 221 -10.11 -13.66 -14.30
N SER A 222 -11.42 -13.76 -14.55
CA SER A 222 -12.01 -13.34 -15.83
C SER A 222 -12.07 -11.82 -15.98
N LEU A 223 -11.96 -11.06 -14.88
CA LEU A 223 -11.88 -9.61 -14.92
C LEU A 223 -10.52 -9.15 -15.45
N PRO A 224 -10.45 -7.97 -16.09
CA PRO A 224 -9.19 -7.28 -16.32
C PRO A 224 -8.40 -7.13 -15.01
N PRO A 225 -7.07 -7.32 -15.01
CA PRO A 225 -6.28 -7.31 -13.76
C PRO A 225 -6.42 -6.04 -12.93
N HIS A 226 -6.57 -4.86 -13.54
CA HIS A 226 -6.77 -3.60 -12.81
C HIS A 226 -8.13 -3.55 -12.10
N GLU A 227 -9.19 -4.10 -12.68
CA GLU A 227 -10.51 -4.20 -12.05
C GLU A 227 -10.51 -5.24 -10.92
N LEU A 228 -9.86 -6.39 -11.13
CA LEU A 228 -9.69 -7.39 -10.07
C LEU A 228 -8.89 -6.82 -8.89
N ALA A 229 -7.84 -6.03 -9.14
CA ALA A 229 -7.07 -5.37 -8.08
C ALA A 229 -7.96 -4.41 -7.27
N ALA A 230 -8.86 -3.67 -7.91
CA ALA A 230 -9.82 -2.79 -7.23
C ALA A 230 -10.80 -3.59 -6.34
N ASN A 231 -11.32 -4.70 -6.84
CA ASN A 231 -12.22 -5.57 -6.06
C ASN A 231 -11.47 -6.24 -4.90
N LEU A 232 -10.25 -6.74 -5.13
CA LEU A 232 -9.40 -7.31 -4.07
C LEU A 232 -9.08 -6.28 -2.97
N ARG A 233 -8.74 -5.05 -3.34
CA ARG A 233 -8.50 -3.95 -2.39
C ARG A 233 -9.72 -3.74 -1.49
N ARG A 234 -10.95 -3.70 -2.06
CA ARG A 234 -12.19 -3.54 -1.33
C ARG A 234 -12.47 -4.74 -0.42
N ALA A 235 -12.23 -5.96 -0.91
CA ALA A 235 -12.34 -7.18 -0.11
C ALA A 235 -11.40 -7.13 1.11
N PHE A 236 -10.12 -6.72 0.93
CA PHE A 236 -9.19 -6.52 2.03
C PHE A 236 -9.69 -5.50 3.05
N SER A 237 -10.19 -4.36 2.57
CA SER A 237 -10.76 -3.31 3.44
C SER A 237 -11.90 -3.85 4.32
N GLY A 238 -12.83 -4.59 3.72
CA GLY A 238 -13.95 -5.21 4.43
C GLY A 238 -13.51 -6.29 5.41
N ILE A 239 -12.59 -7.17 5.01
CA ILE A 239 -12.06 -8.24 5.87
C ILE A 239 -11.31 -7.66 7.08
N VAL A 240 -10.51 -6.61 6.86
CA VAL A 240 -9.84 -5.89 7.96
C VAL A 240 -10.88 -5.22 8.87
N ALA A 241 -11.90 -4.59 8.31
CA ALA A 241 -12.96 -3.98 9.10
C ALA A 241 -13.67 -5.02 9.97
N GLY A 242 -14.09 -6.15 9.40
CA GLY A 242 -14.80 -7.22 10.09
C GLY A 242 -14.00 -7.97 11.15
N ASN A 243 -12.66 -7.96 11.06
CA ASN A 243 -11.79 -8.65 12.03
C ASN A 243 -11.12 -7.72 13.05
N VAL A 244 -11.00 -6.41 12.75
CA VAL A 244 -10.14 -5.52 13.54
C VAL A 244 -10.85 -4.25 14.03
N LYS A 245 -11.83 -3.74 13.28
CA LYS A 245 -12.53 -2.50 13.63
C LYS A 245 -13.81 -2.80 14.41
N ASP A 246 -14.03 -2.10 15.54
CA ASP A 246 -15.17 -2.34 16.41
C ASP A 246 -16.53 -2.35 15.71
N ASN A 247 -16.76 -1.43 14.79
CA ASN A 247 -18.01 -1.37 14.03
C ASN A 247 -18.16 -2.59 13.11
N GLY A 248 -17.10 -2.99 12.42
CA GLY A 248 -17.11 -4.17 11.53
C GLY A 248 -17.33 -5.46 12.32
N ILE A 249 -16.65 -5.60 13.47
CA ILE A 249 -16.84 -6.77 14.36
C ILE A 249 -18.29 -6.87 14.81
N ARG A 250 -18.89 -5.76 15.26
CA ARG A 250 -20.33 -5.74 15.65
C ARG A 250 -21.26 -6.11 14.52
N MET A 251 -20.96 -5.68 13.30
CA MET A 251 -21.76 -6.05 12.13
C MET A 251 -21.67 -7.55 11.84
N ILE A 252 -20.48 -8.14 11.99
CA ILE A 252 -20.30 -9.58 11.82
C ILE A 252 -20.99 -10.38 12.94
N GLU A 253 -20.93 -9.91 14.19
CA GLU A 253 -21.64 -10.53 15.31
C GLU A 253 -23.16 -10.50 15.13
N GLN A 254 -23.68 -9.41 14.58
CA GLN A 254 -25.12 -9.21 14.42
C GLN A 254 -25.70 -9.92 13.19
N TYR A 255 -24.99 -9.91 12.06
CA TYR A 255 -25.50 -10.36 10.75
C TYR A 255 -24.76 -11.58 10.19
N GLY A 256 -23.75 -12.08 10.89
CA GLY A 256 -22.92 -13.18 10.42
C GLY A 256 -21.80 -12.73 9.47
N PRO A 257 -20.99 -13.69 8.97
CA PRO A 257 -19.90 -13.42 8.04
C PRO A 257 -20.38 -12.80 6.72
N TYR A 258 -19.54 -11.96 6.12
CA TYR A 258 -19.77 -11.49 4.76
C TYR A 258 -19.84 -12.65 3.76
N GLU A 259 -20.74 -12.57 2.81
CA GLU A 259 -20.73 -13.45 1.63
C GLU A 259 -19.85 -12.80 0.56
N ILE A 260 -18.85 -13.52 0.06
CA ILE A 260 -17.97 -13.04 -0.99
C ILE A 260 -18.05 -14.01 -2.16
N HIS A 261 -18.40 -13.48 -3.34
CA HIS A 261 -18.41 -14.24 -4.59
C HIS A 261 -17.00 -14.19 -5.20
N GLY A 262 -16.36 -15.35 -5.34
CA GLY A 262 -15.01 -15.38 -5.88
C GLY A 262 -14.55 -16.75 -6.33
N ASP A 263 -13.68 -16.76 -7.34
CA ASP A 263 -13.08 -17.98 -7.84
C ASP A 263 -12.10 -18.57 -6.80
N PRO A 264 -12.02 -19.89 -6.66
CA PRO A 264 -11.04 -20.54 -5.80
C PRO A 264 -9.59 -20.10 -6.11
N ALA A 265 -9.28 -19.84 -7.38
CA ALA A 265 -7.99 -19.36 -7.83
C ALA A 265 -7.59 -17.97 -7.27
N VAL A 266 -8.57 -17.18 -6.83
CA VAL A 266 -8.37 -15.87 -6.19
C VAL A 266 -8.52 -16.00 -4.68
N MET A 267 -9.53 -16.72 -4.21
CA MET A 267 -9.87 -16.79 -2.79
C MET A 267 -8.87 -17.60 -1.97
N LEU A 268 -8.30 -18.69 -2.51
CA LEU A 268 -7.30 -19.48 -1.79
C LEU A 268 -5.99 -18.72 -1.55
N PRO A 269 -5.40 -18.01 -2.54
CA PRO A 269 -4.26 -17.13 -2.28
C PRO A 269 -4.57 -16.01 -1.27
N LEU A 270 -5.76 -15.42 -1.34
CA LEU A 270 -6.20 -14.39 -0.40
C LEU A 270 -6.23 -14.91 1.03
N ASP A 271 -6.87 -16.05 1.25
CA ASP A 271 -6.97 -16.66 2.58
C ASP A 271 -5.58 -17.03 3.15
N ARG A 272 -4.71 -17.61 2.32
CA ARG A 272 -3.32 -17.92 2.71
C ARG A 272 -2.55 -16.67 3.13
N LEU A 273 -2.70 -15.56 2.40
CA LEU A 273 -2.02 -14.31 2.74
C LEU A 273 -2.52 -13.74 4.06
N LEU A 274 -3.84 -13.76 4.30
CA LEU A 274 -4.43 -13.28 5.56
C LEU A 274 -4.00 -14.14 6.75
N GLN A 275 -3.99 -15.46 6.62
CA GLN A 275 -3.48 -16.37 7.65
C GLN A 275 -1.99 -16.12 7.94
N ALA A 276 -1.19 -15.86 6.91
CA ALA A 276 0.23 -15.52 7.09
C ALA A 276 0.40 -14.20 7.86
N PHE A 277 -0.41 -13.19 7.59
CA PHE A 277 -0.39 -11.92 8.33
C PHE A 277 -0.73 -12.11 9.82
N VAL A 278 -1.71 -12.94 10.12
CA VAL A 278 -2.04 -13.28 11.52
C VAL A 278 -0.87 -14.01 12.19
N LYS A 279 -0.33 -15.04 11.54
CA LYS A 279 0.80 -15.85 12.07
C LYS A 279 2.06 -14.99 12.31
N GLN A 280 2.29 -14.00 11.48
CA GLN A 280 3.43 -13.07 11.57
C GLN A 280 3.14 -11.85 12.47
N HIS A 281 2.02 -11.82 13.18
CA HIS A 281 1.57 -10.68 14.00
C HIS A 281 1.44 -9.36 13.22
N ARG A 282 1.20 -9.43 11.91
CA ARG A 282 1.02 -8.28 11.01
C ARG A 282 -0.45 -7.84 10.89
N MET A 283 -1.37 -8.64 11.39
CA MET A 283 -2.76 -8.30 11.63
C MET A 283 -3.10 -8.66 13.07
N LYS A 284 -3.33 -7.64 13.93
CA LYS A 284 -3.71 -7.85 15.32
C LYS A 284 -5.20 -8.10 15.39
N LEU A 285 -5.56 -9.22 16.02
CA LEU A 285 -6.93 -9.54 16.36
C LEU A 285 -7.25 -9.03 17.77
N PRO A 286 -8.46 -8.50 18.01
CA PRO A 286 -8.91 -8.10 19.33
C PRO A 286 -8.78 -9.24 20.36
N GLY A 287 -8.28 -8.94 21.54
CA GLY A 287 -8.17 -9.92 22.63
C GLY A 287 -7.21 -11.09 22.40
N GLY A 288 -6.38 -11.08 21.34
CA GLY A 288 -5.50 -12.20 21.02
C GLY A 288 -6.23 -13.47 20.57
N ALA A 289 -7.47 -13.34 20.10
CA ALA A 289 -8.29 -14.44 19.59
C ALA A 289 -7.63 -15.18 18.41
N ALA A 290 -8.02 -16.43 18.20
CA ALA A 290 -7.68 -17.14 16.98
C ALA A 290 -8.33 -16.48 15.77
N TYR A 291 -7.63 -16.47 14.63
CA TYR A 291 -8.21 -15.94 13.39
C TYR A 291 -9.39 -16.80 12.94
N VAL A 292 -10.56 -16.20 12.91
CA VAL A 292 -11.76 -16.75 12.28
C VAL A 292 -12.11 -15.84 11.13
N PRO A 293 -12.20 -16.35 9.88
CA PRO A 293 -12.59 -15.51 8.75
C PRO A 293 -13.95 -14.86 9.00
N CYS A 294 -14.01 -13.54 8.85
CA CYS A 294 -15.26 -12.79 8.91
C CYS A 294 -16.05 -12.86 7.59
N TYR A 295 -15.71 -13.76 6.72
CA TYR A 295 -16.36 -13.99 5.43
C TYR A 295 -16.50 -15.48 5.13
N ARG A 296 -17.43 -15.80 4.24
CA ARG A 296 -17.56 -17.11 3.59
C ARG A 296 -17.57 -16.93 2.08
N VAL A 297 -16.92 -17.84 1.38
CA VAL A 297 -16.91 -17.86 -0.09
C VAL A 297 -18.18 -18.52 -0.57
N VAL A 298 -18.96 -17.81 -1.38
CA VAL A 298 -20.06 -18.37 -2.14
C VAL A 298 -19.53 -18.71 -3.53
N GLN A 299 -19.50 -20.00 -3.85
CA GLN A 299 -19.12 -20.43 -5.20
C GLN A 299 -20.23 -19.99 -6.16
N THR A 300 -19.86 -19.22 -7.16
CA THR A 300 -20.74 -19.00 -8.30
C THR A 300 -20.80 -20.33 -9.06
N GLU A 301 -21.95 -20.97 -9.13
CA GLU A 301 -22.13 -22.09 -10.04
C GLU A 301 -21.74 -21.62 -11.43
N ALA A 302 -20.77 -22.32 -12.03
CA ALA A 302 -20.35 -22.03 -13.40
C ALA A 302 -21.56 -22.24 -14.31
N ALA A 303 -22.08 -21.16 -14.90
CA ALA A 303 -23.12 -21.20 -15.91
C ALA A 303 -22.61 -21.81 -17.21
#